data_520ebf77dd4734311d334b8fa981530b
#
_entry.id   520ebf77dd4734311d334b8fa981530b
#
_cell.length_a   1.000
_cell.length_b   1.000
_cell.length_c   1.000
_cell.angle_alpha   90.00
_cell.angle_beta   90.00
_cell.angle_gamma   90.00
#
_symmetry.space_group_name_H-M   'P 1'
#
loop_
_entity.id
_entity.type
_entity.pdbx_description
1 polymer ?
#
loop_
_entity_poly.entity_id
_entity_poly.type
_entity_poly.pdbx_seq_one_letter_code
_entity_poly.pdbx_strand_id
1 'polypeptide(L)'
;VHPVEADIRKWSHDFLEVPNDKLNGLPPCPYARKAWVDNQVKFSINTGLEGLTEEVKNFETHNYDIVVWASEELPDIEYLDGICDGMNEALSIAGIDMHLMVFHPDFDASDAGLDFLEEDGITSSQLEYCMVFIQRLSILDDAALSLEKSGYYKHFPEDTYNALVLDRRRLRDGNG
;
A
#
# COMPACT_ATOMS: atom_id res chain seq x y z
N VAL A 1 -10.83 11.16 16.74
CA VAL A 1 -10.41 10.37 15.56
C VAL A 1 -11.50 10.43 14.52
N HIS A 2 -11.14 10.74 13.28
CA HIS A 2 -12.09 10.76 12.17
C HIS A 2 -12.67 9.35 11.93
N PRO A 3 -13.98 9.19 11.62
CA PRO A 3 -14.58 7.87 11.40
C PRO A 3 -13.84 7.03 10.34
N VAL A 4 -13.44 7.62 9.23
CA VAL A 4 -12.64 6.94 8.18
C VAL A 4 -11.31 6.42 8.72
N GLU A 5 -10.62 7.21 9.55
CA GLU A 5 -9.39 6.76 10.20
C GLU A 5 -9.66 5.57 11.14
N ALA A 6 -10.74 5.62 11.91
CA ALA A 6 -11.11 4.53 12.81
C ALA A 6 -11.39 3.23 12.03
N ASP A 7 -12.09 3.34 10.90
CA ASP A 7 -12.39 2.20 10.02
C ASP A 7 -11.12 1.62 9.40
N ILE A 8 -10.20 2.47 8.94
CA ILE A 8 -8.91 2.03 8.37
C ILE A 8 -8.05 1.35 9.44
N ARG A 9 -8.02 1.88 10.66
CA ARG A 9 -7.31 1.24 11.79
C ARG A 9 -7.90 -0.13 12.10
N LYS A 10 -9.23 -0.23 12.10
CA LYS A 10 -9.91 -1.50 12.32
C LYS A 10 -9.59 -2.51 11.21
N TRP A 11 -9.65 -2.09 9.95
CA TRP A 11 -9.29 -2.92 8.79
C TRP A 11 -7.83 -3.41 8.88
N SER A 12 -6.90 -2.53 9.25
CA SER A 12 -5.51 -2.91 9.46
C SER A 12 -5.40 -3.99 10.53
N HIS A 13 -6.07 -3.81 11.68
CA HIS A 13 -6.05 -4.77 12.77
C HIS A 13 -6.67 -6.13 12.38
N ASP A 14 -7.80 -6.08 11.68
CA ASP A 14 -8.59 -7.29 11.38
C ASP A 14 -8.07 -8.05 10.13
N PHE A 15 -7.30 -7.38 9.27
CA PHE A 15 -6.80 -7.96 8.02
C PHE A 15 -5.28 -7.88 7.88
N LEU A 16 -4.68 -6.68 7.86
CA LEU A 16 -3.25 -6.52 7.59
C LEU A 16 -2.34 -7.14 8.65
N GLU A 17 -2.82 -7.23 9.89
CA GLU A 17 -2.05 -7.72 11.05
C GLU A 17 -2.37 -9.18 11.41
N VAL A 18 -3.28 -9.82 10.70
CA VAL A 18 -3.70 -11.20 10.99
C VAL A 18 -2.85 -12.20 10.20
N PRO A 19 -2.21 -13.17 10.87
CA PRO A 19 -1.46 -14.23 10.19
C PRO A 19 -2.33 -15.01 9.19
N ASN A 20 -1.74 -15.34 8.05
CA ASN A 20 -2.40 -16.11 6.99
C ASN A 20 -1.48 -17.25 6.53
N ASP A 21 -2.03 -18.45 6.42
CA ASP A 21 -1.27 -19.64 6.03
C ASP A 21 -0.69 -19.53 4.62
N LYS A 22 -1.36 -18.82 3.72
CA LYS A 22 -0.86 -18.54 2.37
C LYS A 22 0.35 -17.60 2.33
N LEU A 23 0.61 -16.92 3.43
CA LEU A 23 1.79 -16.08 3.63
C LEU A 23 2.82 -16.76 4.56
N ASN A 24 2.79 -18.07 4.62
CA ASN A 24 3.65 -18.87 5.49
C ASN A 24 3.50 -18.50 6.98
N GLY A 25 2.28 -18.20 7.41
CA GLY A 25 1.95 -17.82 8.80
C GLY A 25 2.25 -16.37 9.15
N LEU A 26 2.64 -15.55 8.18
CA LEU A 26 2.85 -14.12 8.36
C LEU A 26 1.58 -13.32 8.02
N PRO A 27 1.38 -12.15 8.63
CA PRO A 27 0.28 -11.27 8.24
C PRO A 27 0.54 -10.59 6.88
N PRO A 28 -0.51 -10.11 6.18
CA PRO A 28 -0.36 -9.38 4.92
C PRO A 28 0.62 -8.21 4.98
N CYS A 29 0.64 -7.48 6.09
CA CYS A 29 1.63 -6.45 6.35
C CYS A 29 2.29 -6.66 7.72
N PRO A 30 3.42 -7.38 7.81
CA PRO A 30 4.09 -7.68 9.09
C PRO A 30 4.56 -6.43 9.85
N TYR A 31 4.64 -5.29 9.18
CA TYR A 31 5.11 -4.03 9.76
C TYR A 31 3.99 -3.07 10.20
N ALA A 32 2.73 -3.38 9.85
CA ALA A 32 1.59 -2.50 10.13
C ALA A 32 1.43 -2.22 11.62
N ARG A 33 1.43 -3.25 12.44
CA ARG A 33 1.29 -3.12 13.90
C ARG A 33 2.36 -2.20 14.50
N LYS A 34 3.60 -2.34 14.06
CA LYS A 34 4.70 -1.50 14.54
C LYS A 34 4.48 -0.04 14.16
N ALA A 35 4.06 0.23 12.94
CA ALA A 35 3.78 1.59 12.48
C ALA A 35 2.69 2.28 13.33
N TRP A 36 1.65 1.55 13.70
CA TRP A 36 0.61 2.08 14.60
C TRP A 36 1.14 2.37 16.01
N VAL A 37 1.86 1.41 16.59
CA VAL A 37 2.41 1.54 17.95
C VAL A 37 3.41 2.69 18.04
N ASP A 38 4.25 2.85 17.05
CA ASP A 38 5.27 3.90 16.99
C ASP A 38 4.71 5.26 16.53
N ASN A 39 3.40 5.34 16.27
CA ASN A 39 2.73 6.56 15.79
C ASN A 39 3.35 7.11 14.49
N GLN A 40 3.70 6.23 13.57
CA GLN A 40 4.36 6.54 12.31
C GLN A 40 3.41 6.64 11.11
N VAL A 41 2.11 6.71 11.35
CA VAL A 41 1.08 6.80 10.31
C VAL A 41 0.40 8.15 10.38
N LYS A 42 0.47 8.91 9.28
CA LYS A 42 -0.26 10.17 9.10
C LYS A 42 -1.46 9.95 8.19
N PHE A 43 -2.59 10.58 8.49
CA PHE A 43 -3.78 10.57 7.65
C PHE A 43 -3.99 11.90 6.95
N SER A 44 -4.43 11.83 5.69
CA SER A 44 -4.99 12.92 4.92
C SER A 44 -6.34 12.46 4.38
N ILE A 45 -7.44 12.92 4.98
CA ILE A 45 -8.78 12.38 4.73
C ILE A 45 -9.65 13.42 4.04
N ASN A 46 -10.28 13.04 2.92
CA ASN A 46 -11.20 13.87 2.13
C ASN A 46 -10.58 15.21 1.66
N THR A 47 -9.30 15.19 1.35
CA THR A 47 -8.56 16.38 0.88
C THR A 47 -8.49 16.51 -0.63
N GLY A 48 -9.12 15.58 -1.37
CA GLY A 48 -9.10 15.53 -2.83
C GLY A 48 -7.72 15.23 -3.42
N LEU A 49 -7.62 15.26 -4.74
CA LEU A 49 -6.33 15.03 -5.42
C LEU A 49 -5.30 16.12 -5.14
N GLU A 50 -5.74 17.32 -4.81
CA GLU A 50 -4.85 18.40 -4.35
C GLU A 50 -4.16 18.01 -3.05
N GLY A 51 -4.91 17.45 -2.10
CA GLY A 51 -4.36 16.93 -0.84
C GLY A 51 -3.38 15.79 -1.06
N LEU A 52 -3.67 14.86 -1.98
CA LEU A 52 -2.73 13.81 -2.36
C LEU A 52 -1.42 14.40 -2.90
N THR A 53 -1.51 15.36 -3.80
CA THR A 53 -0.35 16.05 -4.38
C THR A 53 0.47 16.76 -3.31
N GLU A 54 -0.18 17.45 -2.37
CA GLU A 54 0.49 18.11 -1.26
C GLU A 54 1.22 17.12 -0.34
N GLU A 55 0.61 15.96 -0.05
CA GLU A 55 1.26 14.92 0.75
C GLU A 55 2.50 14.34 0.05
N VAL A 56 2.45 14.16 -1.27
CA VAL A 56 3.61 13.72 -2.06
C VAL A 56 4.73 14.77 -1.99
N LYS A 57 4.41 16.04 -2.19
CA LYS A 57 5.40 17.13 -2.13
C LYS A 57 6.08 17.26 -0.76
N ASN A 58 5.32 17.04 0.30
CA ASN A 58 5.79 17.26 1.67
C ASN A 58 6.28 15.99 2.36
N PHE A 59 6.24 14.84 1.69
CA PHE A 59 6.54 13.54 2.31
C PHE A 59 7.93 13.50 2.95
N GLU A 60 8.95 14.04 2.29
CA GLU A 60 10.31 14.04 2.82
C GLU A 60 10.54 15.03 3.98
N THR A 61 9.60 15.94 4.20
CA THR A 61 9.73 17.00 5.23
C THR A 61 9.23 16.58 6.61
N HIS A 62 8.54 15.46 6.72
CA HIS A 62 8.03 14.93 7.98
C HIS A 62 8.57 13.52 8.27
N ASN A 63 8.49 13.12 9.54
CA ASN A 63 9.09 11.87 10.03
C ASN A 63 8.08 10.71 10.11
N TYR A 64 7.08 10.69 9.26
CA TYR A 64 6.16 9.56 9.18
C TYR A 64 6.68 8.49 8.22
N ASP A 65 6.51 7.23 8.57
CA ASP A 65 6.86 6.11 7.69
C ASP A 65 5.82 5.93 6.60
N ILE A 66 4.55 6.19 6.93
CA ILE A 66 3.41 6.01 6.04
C ILE A 66 2.50 7.24 6.10
N VAL A 67 2.10 7.74 4.94
CA VAL A 67 0.95 8.65 4.82
C VAL A 67 -0.17 7.89 4.14
N VAL A 68 -1.34 7.90 4.75
CA VAL A 68 -2.57 7.33 4.21
C VAL A 68 -3.47 8.47 3.75
N TRP A 69 -3.49 8.70 2.45
CA TRP A 69 -4.51 9.53 1.85
C TRP A 69 -5.75 8.66 1.65
N ALA A 70 -6.90 9.13 2.11
CA ALA A 70 -8.16 8.40 2.01
C ALA A 70 -9.31 9.30 1.58
N SER A 71 -10.24 8.77 0.79
CA SER A 71 -11.37 9.51 0.27
C SER A 71 -12.65 8.68 0.29
N GLU A 72 -13.72 9.27 0.83
CA GLU A 72 -15.07 8.73 0.75
C GLU A 72 -15.68 8.93 -0.63
N GLU A 73 -15.30 10.01 -1.33
CA GLU A 73 -15.59 10.16 -2.76
C GLU A 73 -14.64 9.27 -3.55
N LEU A 74 -15.23 8.41 -4.38
CA LEU A 74 -14.46 7.46 -5.18
C LEU A 74 -14.11 8.10 -6.53
N PRO A 75 -12.86 8.50 -6.76
CA PRO A 75 -12.43 8.85 -8.11
C PRO A 75 -12.49 7.61 -9.01
N ASP A 76 -12.54 7.83 -10.30
CA ASP A 76 -12.40 6.75 -11.28
C ASP A 76 -11.09 5.99 -11.04
N ILE A 77 -11.16 4.66 -10.96
CA ILE A 77 -10.01 3.83 -10.59
C ILE A 77 -8.89 3.90 -11.62
N GLU A 78 -9.23 3.85 -12.92
CA GLU A 78 -8.20 3.91 -13.97
C GLU A 78 -7.48 5.26 -13.95
N TYR A 79 -8.23 6.33 -13.67
CA TYR A 79 -7.66 7.67 -13.56
C TYR A 79 -6.71 7.80 -12.35
N LEU A 80 -7.14 7.34 -11.17
CA LEU A 80 -6.31 7.41 -9.96
C LEU A 80 -5.07 6.53 -10.10
N ASP A 81 -5.25 5.31 -10.58
CA ASP A 81 -4.16 4.36 -10.78
C ASP A 81 -3.14 4.90 -11.79
N GLY A 82 -3.63 5.44 -12.90
CA GLY A 82 -2.77 6.09 -13.90
C GLY A 82 -1.98 7.28 -13.37
N ILE A 83 -2.59 8.11 -12.52
CA ILE A 83 -1.88 9.22 -11.84
C ILE A 83 -0.79 8.68 -10.92
N CYS A 84 -1.10 7.69 -10.10
CA CYS A 84 -0.14 7.13 -9.14
C CYS A 84 1.00 6.41 -9.86
N ASP A 85 0.72 5.66 -10.91
CA ASP A 85 1.76 5.03 -11.75
C ASP A 85 2.67 6.07 -12.39
N GLY A 86 2.10 7.14 -12.94
CA GLY A 86 2.86 8.24 -13.51
C GLY A 86 3.73 8.95 -12.46
N MET A 87 3.23 9.15 -11.25
CA MET A 87 4.00 9.68 -10.14
C MET A 87 5.15 8.75 -9.74
N ASN A 88 4.90 7.44 -9.63
CA ASN A 88 5.92 6.46 -9.30
C ASN A 88 7.07 6.45 -10.32
N GLU A 89 6.75 6.50 -11.61
CA GLU A 89 7.76 6.60 -12.67
C GLU A 89 8.54 7.92 -12.59
N ALA A 90 7.87 9.04 -12.39
CA ALA A 90 8.52 10.35 -12.26
C ALA A 90 9.43 10.42 -11.04
N LEU A 91 9.00 9.90 -9.90
CA LEU A 91 9.79 9.83 -8.66
C LEU A 91 11.04 8.95 -8.86
N SER A 92 10.89 7.81 -9.54
CA SER A 92 12.00 6.93 -9.89
C SER A 92 13.03 7.64 -10.75
N ILE A 93 12.60 8.31 -11.80
CA ILE A 93 13.48 9.09 -12.70
C ILE A 93 14.22 10.20 -11.95
N ALA A 94 13.51 10.86 -11.02
CA ALA A 94 14.09 11.92 -10.19
C ALA A 94 15.00 11.41 -9.07
N GLY A 95 15.08 10.11 -8.85
CA GLY A 95 15.85 9.51 -7.75
C GLY A 95 15.25 9.80 -6.36
N ILE A 96 13.95 10.02 -6.27
CA ILE A 96 13.25 10.29 -5.01
C ILE A 96 12.74 8.98 -4.44
N ASP A 97 13.10 8.70 -3.18
CA ASP A 97 12.74 7.47 -2.47
C ASP A 97 11.30 7.56 -1.94
N MET A 98 10.35 7.29 -2.81
CA MET A 98 8.93 7.34 -2.51
C MET A 98 8.16 6.41 -3.44
N HIS A 99 7.07 5.81 -2.93
CA HIS A 99 6.18 4.95 -3.70
C HIS A 99 4.73 5.14 -3.26
N LEU A 100 3.83 5.19 -4.23
CA LEU A 100 2.39 5.29 -4.03
C LEU A 100 1.74 3.95 -4.37
N MET A 101 0.91 3.43 -3.45
CA MET A 101 0.14 2.20 -3.64
C MET A 101 -1.35 2.50 -3.50
N VAL A 102 -2.12 2.16 -4.52
CA VAL A 102 -3.56 2.44 -4.60
C VAL A 102 -4.38 1.27 -4.05
N PHE A 103 -5.37 1.59 -3.23
CA PHE A 103 -6.45 0.70 -2.82
C PHE A 103 -7.78 1.33 -3.23
N HIS A 104 -8.63 0.58 -3.92
CA HIS A 104 -9.91 1.07 -4.39
C HIS A 104 -10.96 -0.06 -4.34
N PRO A 105 -12.20 0.22 -3.89
CA PRO A 105 -13.24 -0.81 -3.81
C PRO A 105 -13.59 -1.49 -5.13
N ASP A 106 -13.42 -0.75 -6.25
CA ASP A 106 -13.70 -1.25 -7.60
C ASP A 106 -12.50 -1.94 -8.26
N PHE A 107 -11.34 -2.04 -7.58
CA PHE A 107 -10.30 -2.91 -8.06
C PHE A 107 -10.86 -4.33 -8.15
N ASP A 108 -10.83 -4.91 -9.34
CA ASP A 108 -10.94 -6.34 -9.45
C ASP A 108 -9.85 -6.95 -8.55
N ALA A 109 -10.24 -7.82 -7.67
CA ALA A 109 -9.32 -8.41 -6.73
C ALA A 109 -8.11 -9.08 -7.44
N SER A 110 -8.29 -9.50 -8.68
CA SER A 110 -7.20 -9.96 -9.54
C SER A 110 -6.14 -8.89 -9.83
N ASP A 111 -6.54 -7.62 -9.94
CA ASP A 111 -5.61 -6.51 -10.19
C ASP A 111 -4.90 -6.05 -8.91
N ALA A 112 -5.62 -6.01 -7.79
CA ALA A 112 -5.03 -5.71 -6.48
C ALA A 112 -4.16 -6.86 -5.95
N GLY A 113 -4.41 -8.07 -6.42
CA GLY A 113 -3.59 -9.24 -6.13
C GLY A 113 -3.69 -9.80 -4.73
N LEU A 114 -4.61 -9.31 -3.89
CA LEU A 114 -4.78 -9.77 -2.50
C LEU A 114 -5.96 -10.72 -2.30
N ASP A 115 -6.79 -10.92 -3.29
CA ASP A 115 -7.96 -11.82 -3.23
C ASP A 115 -7.60 -13.27 -2.98
N PHE A 116 -6.41 -13.70 -3.39
CA PHE A 116 -5.94 -15.06 -3.10
C PHE A 116 -5.84 -15.34 -1.60
N LEU A 117 -5.85 -14.32 -0.74
CA LEU A 117 -5.86 -14.43 0.70
C LEU A 117 -7.27 -14.68 1.27
N GLU A 118 -8.32 -14.45 0.49
CA GLU A 118 -9.72 -14.54 0.89
C GLU A 118 -10.33 -15.89 0.49
N GLU A 119 -9.98 -16.97 1.19
CA GLU A 119 -10.51 -18.31 0.87
C GLU A 119 -11.94 -18.56 1.34
N ASP A 120 -12.35 -17.90 2.39
CA ASP A 120 -13.58 -18.22 3.12
C ASP A 120 -14.70 -17.18 2.96
N GLY A 121 -14.44 -16.07 2.26
CA GLY A 121 -15.37 -14.97 2.10
C GLY A 121 -15.67 -14.21 3.41
N ILE A 122 -14.95 -14.53 4.48
CA ILE A 122 -15.13 -13.91 5.80
C ILE A 122 -14.16 -12.74 5.99
N THR A 123 -12.94 -12.88 5.45
CA THR A 123 -11.91 -11.85 5.56
C THR A 123 -11.97 -10.96 4.33
N SER A 124 -12.30 -9.68 4.48
CA SER A 124 -12.32 -8.73 3.37
C SER A 124 -11.04 -7.93 3.31
N SER A 125 -10.35 -8.03 2.18
CA SER A 125 -9.21 -7.16 1.84
C SER A 125 -9.65 -5.76 1.39
N GLN A 126 -10.96 -5.53 1.27
CA GLN A 126 -11.52 -4.29 0.72
C GLN A 126 -12.14 -3.42 1.79
N LEU A 127 -11.94 -2.12 1.65
CA LEU A 127 -12.66 -1.06 2.34
C LEU A 127 -13.57 -0.33 1.36
N GLU A 128 -14.60 0.33 1.89
CA GLU A 128 -15.50 1.18 1.08
C GLU A 128 -14.85 2.49 0.63
N TYR A 129 -13.65 2.77 1.11
CA TYR A 129 -12.90 3.98 0.81
C TYR A 129 -11.83 3.74 -0.25
N CYS A 130 -11.53 4.80 -1.02
CA CYS A 130 -10.32 4.84 -1.80
C CYS A 130 -9.15 5.26 -0.91
N MET A 131 -8.01 4.61 -1.06
CA MET A 131 -6.78 4.95 -0.32
C MET A 131 -5.57 4.97 -1.24
N VAL A 132 -4.63 5.85 -0.91
CA VAL A 132 -3.27 5.81 -1.45
C VAL A 132 -2.30 5.79 -0.28
N PHE A 133 -1.47 4.76 -0.21
CA PHE A 133 -0.37 4.68 0.76
C PHE A 133 0.87 5.29 0.14
N ILE A 134 1.44 6.28 0.83
CA ILE A 134 2.71 6.90 0.45
C ILE A 134 3.77 6.40 1.43
N GLN A 135 4.80 5.75 0.90
CA GLN A 135 5.85 5.10 1.70
C GLN A 135 7.20 5.29 1.01
N ARG A 136 8.28 5.00 1.75
CA ARG A 136 9.62 4.96 1.14
C ARG A 136 9.79 3.67 0.33
N LEU A 137 10.15 3.80 -0.93
CA LEU A 137 10.37 2.66 -1.82
C LEU A 137 11.48 1.73 -1.32
N SER A 138 12.57 2.29 -0.80
CA SER A 138 13.68 1.52 -0.25
C SER A 138 13.26 0.62 0.91
N ILE A 139 12.39 1.11 1.80
CA ILE A 139 11.85 0.34 2.94
C ILE A 139 10.99 -0.81 2.43
N LEU A 140 10.14 -0.56 1.44
CA LEU A 140 9.29 -1.59 0.83
C LEU A 140 10.12 -2.70 0.16
N ASP A 141 11.14 -2.33 -0.60
CA ASP A 141 12.00 -3.29 -1.30
C ASP A 141 12.90 -4.08 -0.34
N ASP A 142 13.47 -3.42 0.66
CA ASP A 142 14.26 -4.10 1.72
C ASP A 142 13.38 -5.07 2.52
N ALA A 143 12.15 -4.68 2.81
CA ALA A 143 11.17 -5.56 3.45
C ALA A 143 10.85 -6.77 2.58
N ALA A 144 10.66 -6.57 1.27
CA ALA A 144 10.42 -7.66 0.33
C ALA A 144 11.57 -8.67 0.30
N LEU A 145 12.82 -8.20 0.28
CA LEU A 145 14.00 -9.07 0.34
C LEU A 145 14.04 -9.91 1.63
N SER A 146 13.67 -9.32 2.76
CA SER A 146 13.58 -10.02 4.03
C SER A 146 12.44 -11.05 4.04
N LEU A 147 11.29 -10.69 3.50
CA LEU A 147 10.11 -11.56 3.42
C LEU A 147 10.31 -12.75 2.49
N GLU A 148 11.04 -12.58 1.38
CA GLU A 148 11.40 -13.70 0.50
C GLU A 148 12.12 -14.82 1.25
N LYS A 149 13.03 -14.47 2.15
CA LYS A 149 13.78 -15.44 2.96
C LYS A 149 12.89 -16.21 3.93
N SER A 150 11.77 -15.64 4.34
CA SER A 150 10.81 -16.28 5.26
C SER A 150 9.75 -17.14 4.57
N GLY A 151 9.74 -17.21 3.23
CA GLY A 151 8.74 -17.93 2.45
C GLY A 151 7.41 -17.19 2.28
N TYR A 152 7.36 -15.91 2.60
CA TYR A 152 6.17 -15.07 2.51
C TYR A 152 5.53 -15.10 1.11
N TYR A 153 6.33 -15.08 0.04
CA TYR A 153 5.86 -15.04 -1.35
C TYR A 153 5.64 -16.40 -1.98
N LYS A 154 5.81 -17.50 -1.25
CA LYS A 154 5.77 -18.85 -1.80
C LYS A 154 4.48 -19.18 -2.56
N HIS A 155 3.35 -18.66 -2.12
CA HIS A 155 2.02 -18.93 -2.69
C HIS A 155 1.44 -17.74 -3.47
N PHE A 156 2.23 -16.70 -3.71
CA PHE A 156 1.78 -15.54 -4.48
C PHE A 156 1.51 -15.93 -5.93
N PRO A 157 0.39 -15.46 -6.52
CA PRO A 157 0.24 -15.46 -7.97
C PRO A 157 1.39 -14.69 -8.62
N GLU A 158 1.82 -15.13 -9.80
CA GLU A 158 2.96 -14.53 -10.50
C GLU A 158 2.77 -13.03 -10.76
N ASP A 159 1.58 -12.64 -11.25
CA ASP A 159 1.28 -11.24 -11.53
C ASP A 159 1.34 -10.37 -10.27
N THR A 160 0.85 -10.88 -9.15
CA THR A 160 0.90 -10.18 -7.86
C THR A 160 2.35 -10.01 -7.39
N TYR A 161 3.15 -11.07 -7.48
CA TYR A 161 4.57 -11.00 -7.13
C TYR A 161 5.30 -9.99 -8.01
N ASN A 162 5.06 -10.01 -9.32
CA ASN A 162 5.66 -9.05 -10.25
C ASN A 162 5.31 -7.61 -9.87
N ALA A 163 4.04 -7.31 -9.60
CA ALA A 163 3.60 -5.97 -9.24
C ALA A 163 4.17 -5.50 -7.89
N LEU A 164 4.14 -6.34 -6.86
CA LEU A 164 4.53 -5.96 -5.50
C LEU A 164 6.02 -6.06 -5.22
N VAL A 165 6.76 -6.81 -6.00
CA VAL A 165 8.20 -7.04 -5.77
C VAL A 165 9.04 -6.56 -6.94
N LEU A 166 8.86 -7.14 -8.13
CA LEU A 166 9.77 -6.88 -9.26
C LEU A 166 9.61 -5.47 -9.84
N ASP A 167 8.40 -4.96 -9.98
CA ASP A 167 8.15 -3.61 -10.47
C ASP A 167 8.68 -2.55 -9.50
N ARG A 168 8.52 -2.76 -8.20
CA ARG A 168 9.08 -1.87 -7.18
C ARG A 168 10.61 -1.86 -7.21
N ARG A 169 11.21 -3.01 -7.38
CA ARG A 169 12.68 -3.15 -7.51
C ARG A 169 13.19 -2.45 -8.76
N ARG A 170 12.48 -2.59 -9.87
CA ARG A 170 12.77 -1.87 -11.12
C ARG A 170 12.72 -0.36 -10.90
N LEU A 171 11.69 0.14 -10.24
CA LEU A 171 11.56 1.57 -9.92
C LEU A 171 12.70 2.06 -9.01
N ARG A 172 13.09 1.26 -8.01
CA ARG A 172 14.21 1.58 -7.12
C ARG A 172 15.55 1.65 -7.87
N ASP A 173 15.74 0.75 -8.81
CA ASP A 173 16.96 0.71 -9.62
C ASP A 173 17.03 1.82 -10.69
N GLY A 174 15.97 2.64 -10.82
CA GLY A 174 15.94 3.84 -11.65
C GLY A 174 15.72 3.59 -13.13
N ASN A 175 14.98 2.55 -13.52
CA ASN A 175 14.70 2.25 -14.93
C ASN A 175 15.94 2.06 -15.81
N GLY A 176 17.07 1.82 -15.18
CA GLY A 176 18.34 1.64 -15.84
C GLY A 176 18.59 0.24 -16.32
#